data_264c3465152840a4a85d18476ab24a4b
#
_entry.id   264c3465152840a4a85d18476ab24a4b
#
_cell.length_a   1.000
_cell.length_b   1.000
_cell.length_c   1.000
_cell.angle_alpha   90.00
_cell.angle_beta   90.00
_cell.angle_gamma   90.00
#
_symmetry.space_group_name_H-M   'P 1'
#
loop_
_entity.id
_entity.type
_entity.pdbx_description
1 polymer ?
#
loop_
_entity_poly.entity_id
_entity_poly.type
_entity_poly.pdbx_seq_one_letter_code
_entity_poly.pdbx_strand_id
1 'polypeptide(L)'
;ISPGGAISGGPTGSLTRLRTQSEQLFNAAISIRVDRMNANDDDDESPTYIKNLTVADEAVLWGNDKKGSGRAVVVLAPTFFNEILEKAVPLDWNALHAFGDDPTCIDMYIFFTYRFHSLKRAITISLDDWNEQFGLYSSIETKEARYKARQGYAKKLARVLKVYNDADVEMTKAGIVLRPSLTHVPLKGMRAVQASLGTQLTLGA
;
A
#
# COMPACT_ATOMS: atom_id res chain seq x y z
N ILE A 1 2.61 13.55 -5.77
CA ILE A 1 3.04 14.72 -6.58
C ILE A 1 4.45 14.38 -7.02
N SER A 2 4.64 14.22 -8.33
CA SER A 2 5.99 13.95 -8.87
C SER A 2 6.93 15.10 -8.51
N PRO A 3 8.15 14.81 -8.01
CA PRO A 3 9.12 15.86 -7.72
C PRO A 3 9.47 16.61 -9.02
N GLY A 4 9.18 17.91 -9.08
CA GLY A 4 9.45 18.77 -10.23
C GLY A 4 8.27 18.99 -11.17
N GLY A 5 7.11 18.42 -10.91
CA GLY A 5 5.87 18.74 -11.63
C GLY A 5 5.39 20.14 -11.26
N ALA A 6 5.09 20.99 -12.25
CA ALA A 6 4.51 22.30 -12.01
C ALA A 6 3.16 22.15 -11.28
N ILE A 7 3.01 22.84 -10.15
CA ILE A 7 1.73 22.88 -9.44
C ILE A 7 0.77 23.72 -10.28
N SER A 8 -0.32 23.08 -10.73
CA SER A 8 -1.35 23.74 -11.52
C SER A 8 -2.62 23.96 -10.70
N GLY A 9 -3.17 25.18 -10.79
CA GLY A 9 -4.49 25.55 -10.26
C GLY A 9 -5.58 25.35 -11.32
N GLY A 10 -6.83 25.60 -10.91
CA GLY A 10 -8.01 25.48 -11.77
C GLY A 10 -8.77 24.17 -11.60
N PRO A 11 -9.94 24.00 -12.27
CA PRO A 11 -10.86 22.88 -12.02
C PRO A 11 -10.23 21.49 -12.28
N THR A 12 -9.29 21.40 -13.23
CA THR A 12 -8.58 20.16 -13.59
C THR A 12 -7.12 20.13 -13.09
N GLY A 13 -6.72 21.11 -12.29
CA GLY A 13 -5.35 21.25 -11.80
C GLY A 13 -4.95 20.22 -10.77
N SER A 14 -3.64 20.06 -10.57
CA SER A 14 -3.06 19.11 -9.60
C SER A 14 -3.51 19.40 -8.16
N LEU A 15 -3.69 20.67 -7.79
CA LEU A 15 -4.21 21.05 -6.47
C LEU A 15 -5.65 20.61 -6.25
N THR A 16 -6.52 20.80 -7.26
CA THR A 16 -7.93 20.36 -7.16
C THR A 16 -8.02 18.85 -7.04
N ARG A 17 -7.23 18.11 -7.83
CA ARG A 17 -7.16 16.66 -7.72
C ARG A 17 -6.67 16.21 -6.34
N LEU A 18 -5.60 16.82 -5.83
CA LEU A 18 -5.07 16.50 -4.50
C LEU A 18 -6.13 16.74 -3.42
N ARG A 19 -6.84 17.88 -3.47
CA ARG A 19 -7.92 18.18 -2.54
C ARG A 19 -9.02 17.13 -2.58
N THR A 20 -9.54 16.81 -3.77
CA THR A 20 -10.59 15.80 -3.92
C THR A 20 -10.15 14.43 -3.41
N GLN A 21 -8.93 14.01 -3.73
CA GLN A 21 -8.39 12.74 -3.24
C GLN A 21 -8.19 12.75 -1.72
N SER A 22 -7.75 13.86 -1.14
CA SER A 22 -7.63 14.02 0.31
C SER A 22 -8.99 13.98 1.01
N GLU A 23 -9.99 14.65 0.45
CA GLU A 23 -11.38 14.61 0.95
C GLU A 23 -11.92 13.18 0.93
N GLN A 24 -11.71 12.43 -0.16
CA GLN A 24 -12.11 11.04 -0.26
C GLN A 24 -11.40 10.16 0.76
N LEU A 25 -10.08 10.31 0.92
CA LEU A 25 -9.29 9.52 1.86
C LEU A 25 -9.71 9.77 3.32
N PHE A 26 -9.85 11.03 3.71
CA PHE A 26 -10.15 11.35 5.12
C PHE A 26 -11.61 11.07 5.49
N ASN A 27 -12.52 11.00 4.52
CA ASN A 27 -13.89 10.54 4.72
C ASN A 27 -14.06 9.02 4.56
N ALA A 28 -12.97 8.29 4.24
CA ALA A 28 -13.07 6.85 4.03
C ALA A 28 -13.33 6.10 5.33
N ALA A 29 -14.26 5.15 5.27
CA ALA A 29 -14.46 4.11 6.27
C ALA A 29 -13.87 2.80 5.73
N ILE A 30 -12.99 2.19 6.52
CA ILE A 30 -12.33 0.93 6.18
C ILE A 30 -12.99 -0.17 7.00
N SER A 31 -13.53 -1.19 6.33
CA SER A 31 -14.06 -2.38 6.97
C SER A 31 -13.12 -3.55 6.71
N ILE A 32 -12.62 -4.15 7.78
CA ILE A 32 -11.75 -5.32 7.74
C ILE A 32 -12.59 -6.51 8.23
N ARG A 33 -12.75 -7.51 7.38
CA ARG A 33 -13.39 -8.77 7.72
C ARG A 33 -12.34 -9.87 7.73
N VAL A 34 -12.29 -10.63 8.81
CA VAL A 34 -11.43 -11.81 8.92
C VAL A 34 -12.30 -13.02 9.22
N ASP A 35 -12.45 -13.87 8.26
CA ASP A 35 -13.07 -15.17 8.43
C ASP A 35 -12.00 -16.15 8.90
N ARG A 36 -12.12 -16.63 10.16
CA ARG A 36 -11.22 -17.65 10.70
C ARG A 36 -11.68 -19.01 10.19
N MET A 37 -11.07 -19.49 9.14
CA MET A 37 -11.18 -20.88 8.74
C MET A 37 -10.33 -21.71 9.70
N ASN A 38 -10.93 -22.38 10.66
CA ASN A 38 -10.29 -23.46 11.39
C ASN A 38 -10.19 -24.66 10.43
N ALA A 39 -8.96 -25.03 10.06
CA ALA A 39 -8.69 -26.08 9.09
C ALA A 39 -9.09 -27.51 9.55
N ASN A 40 -9.73 -27.67 10.72
CA ASN A 40 -10.02 -28.96 11.34
C ASN A 40 -11.45 -29.15 11.89
N ASP A 41 -12.37 -28.22 11.69
CA ASP A 41 -13.75 -28.39 12.15
C ASP A 41 -14.71 -28.30 10.97
N ASP A 42 -15.46 -29.39 10.77
CA ASP A 42 -16.60 -29.47 9.83
C ASP A 42 -17.82 -28.64 10.31
N ASP A 43 -17.69 -27.88 11.39
CA ASP A 43 -18.74 -27.02 11.93
C ASP A 43 -18.64 -25.61 11.32
N ASP A 44 -19.66 -25.25 10.56
CA ASP A 44 -19.85 -24.02 9.76
C ASP A 44 -20.03 -22.73 10.62
N GLU A 45 -19.69 -22.74 11.89
CA GLU A 45 -19.84 -21.63 12.85
C GLU A 45 -18.50 -20.97 13.27
N SER A 46 -17.59 -20.78 12.33
CA SER A 46 -16.39 -20.00 12.62
C SER A 46 -16.72 -18.53 12.83
N PRO A 47 -16.34 -17.90 13.95
CA PRO A 47 -16.67 -16.49 14.20
C PRO A 47 -16.04 -15.55 13.18
N THR A 48 -16.86 -14.75 12.51
CA THR A 48 -16.40 -13.66 11.64
C THR A 48 -16.00 -12.47 12.50
N TYR A 49 -14.75 -12.04 12.39
CA TYR A 49 -14.29 -10.81 13.01
C TYR A 49 -14.44 -9.64 12.03
N ILE A 50 -15.16 -8.60 12.45
CA ILE A 50 -15.33 -7.37 11.67
C ILE A 50 -14.76 -6.21 12.47
N LYS A 51 -13.87 -5.43 11.86
CA LYS A 51 -13.32 -4.19 12.42
C LYS A 51 -13.58 -3.04 11.46
N ASN A 52 -14.23 -2.01 11.96
CA ASN A 52 -14.46 -0.77 11.21
C ASN A 52 -13.53 0.32 11.72
N LEU A 53 -12.88 1.02 10.80
CA LEU A 53 -11.93 2.09 11.07
C LEU A 53 -12.30 3.31 10.23
N THR A 54 -12.28 4.49 10.83
CA THR A 54 -12.25 5.76 10.11
C THR A 54 -10.81 6.25 10.02
N VAL A 55 -10.44 6.92 8.92
CA VAL A 55 -9.07 7.41 8.72
C VAL A 55 -8.81 8.64 9.56
N ALA A 56 -9.76 9.59 9.57
CA ALA A 56 -9.65 10.84 10.33
C ALA A 56 -10.92 11.13 11.09
N ASP A 57 -10.77 11.75 12.26
CA ASP A 57 -11.89 12.33 13.04
C ASP A 57 -12.21 13.74 12.56
N GLU A 58 -11.16 14.51 12.20
CA GLU A 58 -11.32 15.88 11.71
C GLU A 58 -10.30 16.13 10.57
N ALA A 59 -10.71 16.89 9.57
CA ALA A 59 -9.83 17.36 8.52
C ALA A 59 -10.18 18.80 8.11
N VAL A 60 -9.21 19.69 8.20
CA VAL A 60 -9.28 21.03 7.63
C VAL A 60 -8.39 21.04 6.40
N LEU A 61 -9.01 21.00 5.23
CA LEU A 61 -8.31 21.06 3.97
C LEU A 61 -8.23 22.50 3.49
N TRP A 62 -7.22 22.81 2.67
CA TRP A 62 -6.92 24.16 2.19
C TRP A 62 -8.16 24.96 1.81
N GLY A 63 -8.38 26.09 2.48
CA GLY A 63 -9.38 27.07 2.09
C GLY A 63 -8.99 27.77 0.76
N ASN A 64 -9.99 28.34 0.06
CA ASN A 64 -9.77 29.17 -1.13
C ASN A 64 -9.20 30.56 -0.76
N ASP A 65 -8.22 30.63 0.12
CA ASP A 65 -7.58 31.88 0.46
C ASP A 65 -6.81 32.39 -0.75
N LYS A 66 -7.21 33.58 -1.22
CA LYS A 66 -6.51 34.29 -2.32
C LYS A 66 -5.00 34.50 -2.07
N LYS A 67 -4.50 34.13 -0.87
CA LYS A 67 -3.10 34.28 -0.45
C LYS A 67 -2.31 32.97 -0.43
N GLY A 68 -2.89 31.81 -0.76
CA GLY A 68 -2.14 30.56 -0.95
C GLY A 68 -1.41 30.00 0.29
N SER A 69 -1.68 30.51 1.50
CA SER A 69 -1.00 30.12 2.73
C SER A 69 -1.80 29.17 3.61
N GLY A 70 -2.86 28.57 3.08
CA GLY A 70 -3.71 27.66 3.83
C GLY A 70 -2.96 26.40 4.25
N ARG A 71 -2.86 26.17 5.55
CA ARG A 71 -2.38 24.89 6.10
C ARG A 71 -3.50 23.88 6.07
N ALA A 72 -3.23 22.65 5.63
CA ALA A 72 -4.11 21.52 5.85
C ALA A 72 -3.76 20.91 7.23
N VAL A 73 -4.77 20.64 8.04
CA VAL A 73 -4.63 19.96 9.33
C VAL A 73 -5.57 18.76 9.32
N VAL A 74 -5.03 17.60 9.69
CA VAL A 74 -5.79 16.35 9.78
C VAL A 74 -5.57 15.76 11.17
N VAL A 75 -6.65 15.46 11.86
CA VAL A 75 -6.63 14.70 13.11
C VAL A 75 -7.00 13.26 12.78
N LEU A 76 -6.04 12.38 12.84
CA LEU A 76 -6.27 10.96 12.57
C LEU A 76 -7.09 10.33 13.70
N ALA A 77 -8.00 9.43 13.34
CA ALA A 77 -8.73 8.65 14.33
C ALA A 77 -7.75 7.82 15.19
N PRO A 78 -7.86 7.79 16.53
CA PRO A 78 -6.91 7.11 17.41
C PRO A 78 -6.72 5.63 17.07
N THR A 79 -7.80 4.94 16.71
CA THR A 79 -7.73 3.52 16.31
C THR A 79 -6.93 3.33 15.02
N PHE A 80 -7.12 4.20 14.03
CA PHE A 80 -6.37 4.15 12.78
C PHE A 80 -4.89 4.51 13.00
N PHE A 81 -4.63 5.53 13.82
CA PHE A 81 -3.26 5.93 14.17
C PHE A 81 -2.49 4.80 14.86
N ASN A 82 -3.10 4.12 15.83
CA ASN A 82 -2.48 2.99 16.52
C ASN A 82 -2.20 1.82 15.56
N GLU A 83 -3.13 1.49 14.65
CA GLU A 83 -2.91 0.47 13.62
C GLU A 83 -1.70 0.79 12.72
N ILE A 84 -1.55 2.06 12.34
CA ILE A 84 -0.38 2.50 11.55
C ILE A 84 0.92 2.31 12.35
N LEU A 85 0.93 2.70 13.62
CA LEU A 85 2.13 2.56 14.47
C LEU A 85 2.53 1.10 14.68
N GLU A 86 1.55 0.22 14.91
CA GLU A 86 1.79 -1.19 15.19
C GLU A 86 2.16 -2.01 13.94
N LYS A 87 1.55 -1.66 12.79
CA LYS A 87 1.62 -2.46 11.56
C LYS A 87 2.27 -1.72 10.39
N ALA A 88 3.05 -0.67 10.69
CA ALA A 88 3.71 0.09 9.64
C ALA A 88 4.65 -0.78 8.81
N VAL A 89 4.54 -0.66 7.50
CA VAL A 89 5.47 -1.27 6.55
C VAL A 89 6.55 -0.24 6.20
N PRO A 90 7.82 -0.49 6.50
CA PRO A 90 8.89 0.46 6.19
C PRO A 90 9.14 0.48 4.69
N LEU A 91 9.06 1.66 4.08
CA LEU A 91 9.28 1.84 2.64
C LEU A 91 10.48 2.76 2.41
N ASP A 92 11.28 2.46 1.38
CA ASP A 92 12.32 3.34 0.91
C ASP A 92 11.71 4.43 0.02
N TRP A 93 11.93 5.70 0.40
CA TRP A 93 11.41 6.84 -0.34
C TRP A 93 11.99 6.95 -1.75
N ASN A 94 13.25 6.59 -1.94
CA ASN A 94 13.88 6.60 -3.27
C ASN A 94 13.29 5.51 -4.16
N ALA A 95 12.94 4.35 -3.60
CA ALA A 95 12.25 3.30 -4.33
C ALA A 95 10.88 3.78 -4.83
N LEU A 96 10.08 4.44 -3.97
CA LEU A 96 8.80 5.00 -4.38
C LEU A 96 8.95 6.03 -5.52
N HIS A 97 9.95 6.89 -5.43
CA HIS A 97 10.28 7.86 -6.48
C HIS A 97 10.69 7.20 -7.80
N ALA A 98 11.44 6.09 -7.75
CA ALA A 98 11.89 5.36 -8.93
C ALA A 98 10.71 4.74 -9.72
N PHE A 99 9.60 4.44 -9.05
CA PHE A 99 8.38 3.96 -9.71
C PHE A 99 7.57 5.09 -10.34
N GLY A 100 7.74 6.34 -9.91
CA GLY A 100 7.04 7.50 -10.44
C GLY A 100 5.53 7.36 -10.36
N ASP A 101 4.83 7.54 -11.50
CA ASP A 101 3.38 7.48 -11.57
C ASP A 101 2.83 6.07 -11.87
N ASP A 102 3.56 5.02 -11.50
CA ASP A 102 3.15 3.62 -11.72
C ASP A 102 2.60 2.98 -10.42
N PRO A 103 1.30 3.11 -10.14
CA PRO A 103 0.72 2.62 -8.89
C PRO A 103 0.88 1.11 -8.74
N THR A 104 0.78 0.33 -9.83
CA THR A 104 0.95 -1.12 -9.75
C THR A 104 2.36 -1.52 -9.30
N CYS A 105 3.40 -0.81 -9.73
CA CYS A 105 4.77 -1.05 -9.24
C CYS A 105 4.92 -0.66 -7.77
N ILE A 106 4.29 0.43 -7.34
CA ILE A 106 4.26 0.85 -5.93
C ILE A 106 3.57 -0.20 -5.09
N ASP A 107 2.39 -0.67 -5.49
CA ASP A 107 1.63 -1.68 -4.77
C ASP A 107 2.39 -3.02 -4.67
N MET A 108 3.03 -3.47 -5.76
CA MET A 108 3.88 -4.65 -5.73
C MET A 108 5.07 -4.49 -4.78
N TYR A 109 5.70 -3.32 -4.77
CA TYR A 109 6.82 -3.03 -3.88
C TYR A 109 6.40 -3.07 -2.41
N ILE A 110 5.27 -2.44 -2.06
CA ILE A 110 4.68 -2.48 -0.72
C ILE A 110 4.35 -3.91 -0.32
N PHE A 111 3.73 -4.67 -1.22
CA PHE A 111 3.38 -6.07 -1.00
C PHE A 111 4.62 -6.93 -0.71
N PHE A 112 5.69 -6.81 -1.49
CA PHE A 112 6.92 -7.57 -1.25
C PHE A 112 7.58 -7.18 0.07
N THR A 113 7.67 -5.88 0.36
CA THR A 113 8.23 -5.39 1.63
C THR A 113 7.47 -5.96 2.83
N TYR A 114 6.13 -5.99 2.76
CA TYR A 114 5.30 -6.58 3.79
C TYR A 114 5.48 -8.11 3.90
N ARG A 115 5.44 -8.81 2.76
CA ARG A 115 5.51 -10.29 2.74
C ARG A 115 6.85 -10.82 3.20
N PHE A 116 7.95 -10.25 2.78
CA PHE A 116 9.29 -10.72 3.15
C PHE A 116 9.61 -10.55 4.62
N HIS A 117 8.93 -9.63 5.30
CA HIS A 117 9.07 -9.51 6.76
C HIS A 117 8.72 -10.81 7.50
N SER A 118 7.77 -11.58 7.02
CA SER A 118 7.26 -12.77 7.69
C SER A 118 7.43 -14.07 6.90
N LEU A 119 7.86 -14.00 5.64
CA LEU A 119 7.96 -15.15 4.76
C LEU A 119 9.13 -16.05 5.16
N LYS A 120 8.82 -17.27 5.63
CA LYS A 120 9.82 -18.26 6.08
C LYS A 120 10.11 -19.35 5.05
N ARG A 121 9.21 -19.57 4.09
CA ARG A 121 9.32 -20.58 3.03
C ARG A 121 8.76 -20.02 1.73
N ALA A 122 9.22 -20.60 0.62
CA ALA A 122 8.71 -20.22 -0.70
C ALA A 122 7.18 -20.44 -0.78
N ILE A 123 6.50 -19.49 -1.41
CA ILE A 123 5.07 -19.58 -1.73
C ILE A 123 4.89 -19.33 -3.22
N THR A 124 3.84 -19.91 -3.80
CA THR A 124 3.44 -19.63 -5.18
C THR A 124 2.04 -19.03 -5.15
N ILE A 125 1.89 -17.86 -5.75
CA ILE A 125 0.61 -17.17 -5.91
C ILE A 125 0.16 -17.39 -7.35
N SER A 126 -1.07 -17.86 -7.54
CA SER A 126 -1.60 -18.09 -8.90
C SER A 126 -1.70 -16.76 -9.66
N LEU A 127 -1.78 -16.80 -10.99
CA LEU A 127 -1.97 -15.59 -11.78
C LEU A 127 -3.36 -14.95 -11.52
N ASP A 128 -4.35 -15.77 -11.16
CA ASP A 128 -5.69 -15.29 -10.83
C ASP A 128 -5.68 -14.50 -9.53
N ASP A 129 -5.14 -15.08 -8.43
CA ASP A 129 -4.99 -14.40 -7.14
C ASP A 129 -4.11 -13.15 -7.26
N TRP A 130 -3.07 -13.22 -8.10
CA TRP A 130 -2.20 -12.07 -8.38
C TRP A 130 -2.96 -10.95 -9.08
N ASN A 131 -3.81 -11.31 -10.05
CA ASN A 131 -4.63 -10.31 -10.74
C ASN A 131 -5.74 -9.76 -9.86
N GLU A 132 -6.32 -10.57 -8.99
CA GLU A 132 -7.28 -10.12 -7.98
C GLU A 132 -6.64 -9.12 -7.02
N GLN A 133 -5.42 -9.40 -6.53
CA GLN A 133 -4.66 -8.52 -5.63
C GLN A 133 -4.31 -7.17 -6.25
N PHE A 134 -3.86 -7.14 -7.50
CA PHE A 134 -3.30 -5.93 -8.11
C PHE A 134 -4.20 -5.27 -9.17
N GLY A 135 -5.25 -5.93 -9.61
CA GLY A 135 -6.30 -5.38 -10.46
C GLY A 135 -5.84 -4.79 -11.80
N LEU A 136 -4.68 -5.23 -12.34
CA LEU A 136 -4.14 -4.67 -13.58
C LEU A 136 -5.02 -5.01 -14.80
N TYR A 137 -5.72 -6.12 -14.76
CA TYR A 137 -6.60 -6.60 -15.82
C TYR A 137 -7.99 -6.90 -15.29
N SER A 138 -9.01 -6.44 -16.00
CA SER A 138 -10.42 -6.64 -15.60
C SER A 138 -10.86 -8.10 -15.66
N SER A 139 -10.27 -8.89 -16.59
CA SER A 139 -10.49 -10.34 -16.71
C SER A 139 -9.29 -11.00 -17.35
N ILE A 140 -8.99 -12.23 -16.90
CA ILE A 140 -7.93 -13.09 -17.44
C ILE A 140 -8.45 -14.49 -17.76
N GLU A 141 -9.72 -14.65 -18.15
CA GLU A 141 -10.36 -15.94 -18.39
C GLU A 141 -9.87 -16.62 -19.69
N THR A 142 -9.60 -15.84 -20.74
CA THR A 142 -9.14 -16.39 -22.01
C THR A 142 -7.63 -16.62 -22.02
N LYS A 143 -7.15 -17.52 -22.89
CA LYS A 143 -5.70 -17.79 -23.06
C LYS A 143 -4.94 -16.53 -23.48
N GLU A 144 -5.52 -15.74 -24.37
CA GLU A 144 -4.96 -14.49 -24.88
C GLU A 144 -4.88 -13.43 -23.77
N ALA A 145 -5.95 -13.30 -22.96
CA ALA A 145 -5.95 -12.40 -21.81
C ALA A 145 -4.92 -12.80 -20.76
N ARG A 146 -4.81 -14.10 -20.43
CA ARG A 146 -3.80 -14.64 -19.53
C ARG A 146 -2.38 -14.37 -20.05
N TYR A 147 -2.15 -14.56 -21.34
CA TYR A 147 -0.84 -14.29 -21.93
C TYR A 147 -0.46 -12.81 -21.82
N LYS A 148 -1.41 -11.89 -22.16
CA LYS A 148 -1.22 -10.43 -22.02
C LYS A 148 -0.98 -10.04 -20.57
N ALA A 149 -1.78 -10.58 -19.65
CA ALA A 149 -1.64 -10.32 -18.21
C ALA A 149 -0.24 -10.76 -17.72
N ARG A 150 0.18 -11.97 -18.07
CA ARG A 150 1.50 -12.47 -17.70
C ARG A 150 2.62 -11.57 -18.20
N GLN A 151 2.56 -11.13 -19.45
CA GLN A 151 3.56 -10.20 -20.01
C GLN A 151 3.55 -8.85 -19.32
N GLY A 152 2.35 -8.30 -19.04
CA GLY A 152 2.21 -7.02 -18.37
C GLY A 152 2.74 -7.05 -16.94
N TYR A 153 2.38 -8.08 -16.17
CA TYR A 153 2.91 -8.28 -14.83
C TYR A 153 4.42 -8.56 -14.82
N ALA A 154 4.93 -9.32 -15.79
CA ALA A 154 6.38 -9.56 -15.92
C ALA A 154 7.16 -8.25 -16.11
N LYS A 155 6.63 -7.30 -16.90
CA LYS A 155 7.25 -5.99 -17.09
C LYS A 155 7.26 -5.17 -15.81
N LYS A 156 6.13 -5.16 -15.07
CA LYS A 156 6.02 -4.48 -13.78
C LYS A 156 6.96 -5.09 -12.75
N LEU A 157 6.96 -6.42 -12.64
CA LEU A 157 7.83 -7.16 -11.74
C LEU A 157 9.32 -6.88 -12.04
N ALA A 158 9.73 -6.93 -13.29
CA ALA A 158 11.12 -6.62 -13.68
C ALA A 158 11.51 -5.18 -13.29
N ARG A 159 10.57 -4.22 -13.34
CA ARG A 159 10.82 -2.86 -12.89
C ARG A 159 10.97 -2.78 -11.37
N VAL A 160 10.14 -3.49 -10.62
CA VAL A 160 10.22 -3.53 -9.16
C VAL A 160 11.53 -4.19 -8.71
N LEU A 161 11.91 -5.31 -9.31
CA LEU A 161 13.12 -6.05 -8.96
C LEU A 161 14.44 -5.31 -9.31
N LYS A 162 14.40 -4.35 -10.22
CA LYS A 162 15.55 -3.45 -10.46
C LYS A 162 15.82 -2.49 -9.28
N VAL A 163 14.78 -2.15 -8.53
CA VAL A 163 14.85 -1.26 -7.38
C VAL A 163 15.05 -2.07 -6.09
N TYR A 164 14.32 -3.18 -5.99
CA TYR A 164 14.40 -4.12 -4.87
C TYR A 164 15.15 -5.39 -5.31
N ASN A 165 16.45 -5.27 -5.50
CA ASN A 165 17.30 -6.33 -6.07
C ASN A 165 17.51 -7.54 -5.15
N ASP A 166 17.30 -7.40 -3.83
CA ASP A 166 17.37 -8.50 -2.86
C ASP A 166 16.09 -9.35 -2.83
N ALA A 167 15.04 -8.94 -3.55
CA ALA A 167 13.77 -9.67 -3.61
C ALA A 167 13.88 -10.87 -4.57
N ASP A 168 13.79 -12.08 -4.05
CA ASP A 168 13.76 -13.31 -4.86
C ASP A 168 12.33 -13.64 -5.27
N VAL A 169 11.91 -13.06 -6.39
CA VAL A 169 10.58 -13.25 -6.98
C VAL A 169 10.71 -13.67 -8.43
N GLU A 170 10.02 -14.72 -8.80
CA GLU A 170 10.06 -15.29 -10.15
C GLU A 170 8.65 -15.52 -10.70
N MET A 171 8.43 -15.13 -11.95
CA MET A 171 7.21 -15.50 -12.67
C MET A 171 7.40 -16.83 -13.40
N THR A 172 6.66 -17.84 -12.98
CA THR A 172 6.68 -19.20 -13.54
C THR A 172 5.38 -19.51 -14.29
N LYS A 173 5.29 -20.71 -14.87
CA LYS A 173 4.05 -21.19 -15.48
C LYS A 173 2.92 -21.37 -14.45
N ALA A 174 3.26 -21.76 -13.23
CA ALA A 174 2.30 -21.99 -12.14
C ALA A 174 1.80 -20.68 -11.50
N GLY A 175 2.55 -19.59 -11.62
CA GLY A 175 2.22 -18.32 -10.98
C GLY A 175 3.49 -17.55 -10.60
N ILE A 176 3.37 -16.70 -9.62
CA ILE A 176 4.45 -15.88 -9.09
C ILE A 176 4.99 -16.55 -7.83
N VAL A 177 6.26 -16.94 -7.87
CA VAL A 177 6.97 -17.59 -6.77
C VAL A 177 7.71 -16.53 -5.97
N LEU A 178 7.43 -16.44 -4.68
CA LEU A 178 8.16 -15.62 -3.73
C LEU A 178 8.99 -16.53 -2.84
N ARG A 179 10.29 -16.23 -2.70
CA ARG A 179 11.19 -16.93 -1.78
C ARG A 179 11.59 -16.00 -0.64
N PRO A 180 11.93 -16.53 0.57
CA PRO A 180 12.41 -15.70 1.67
C PRO A 180 13.55 -14.79 1.22
N SER A 181 13.38 -13.50 1.46
CA SER A 181 14.31 -12.45 1.01
C SER A 181 14.52 -11.44 2.12
N LEU A 182 15.61 -10.67 2.06
CA LEU A 182 15.85 -9.59 2.98
C LEU A 182 14.80 -8.47 2.76
N THR A 183 14.39 -7.83 3.84
CA THR A 183 13.53 -6.64 3.75
C THR A 183 14.33 -5.47 3.19
N HIS A 184 13.75 -4.72 2.25
CA HIS A 184 14.43 -3.59 1.61
C HIS A 184 14.88 -2.52 2.60
N VAL A 185 14.03 -2.25 3.60
CA VAL A 185 14.39 -1.39 4.73
C VAL A 185 14.61 -2.25 5.97
N PRO A 186 15.80 -2.23 6.60
CA PRO A 186 16.08 -3.01 7.79
C PRO A 186 15.20 -2.63 8.98
N LEU A 187 14.69 -3.61 9.70
CA LEU A 187 13.84 -3.42 10.90
C LEU A 187 14.47 -2.56 12.00
N LYS A 188 15.81 -2.48 12.07
CA LYS A 188 16.50 -1.62 13.04
C LYS A 188 16.18 -0.15 12.83
N GLY A 189 15.94 0.28 11.59
CA GLY A 189 15.53 1.66 11.27
C GLY A 189 14.09 1.97 11.74
N MET A 190 13.18 1.01 11.72
CA MET A 190 11.81 1.19 12.20
C MET A 190 11.72 1.52 13.69
N ARG A 191 12.48 0.82 14.54
CA ARG A 191 12.48 1.09 15.98
C ARG A 191 12.97 2.49 16.30
N ALA A 192 13.94 3.01 15.53
CA ALA A 192 14.42 4.37 15.68
C ALA A 192 13.36 5.41 15.23
N VAL A 193 12.64 5.15 14.13
CA VAL A 193 11.55 6.01 13.65
C VAL A 193 10.36 6.00 14.61
N GLN A 194 9.96 4.83 15.10
CA GLN A 194 8.90 4.72 16.11
C GLN A 194 9.25 5.44 17.42
N ALA A 195 10.51 5.33 17.87
CA ALA A 195 11.00 6.03 19.05
C ALA A 195 11.00 7.57 18.83
N SER A 196 11.40 8.05 17.64
CA SER A 196 11.39 9.48 17.32
C SER A 196 9.99 10.06 17.20
N LEU A 197 9.05 9.33 16.62
CA LEU A 197 7.64 9.73 16.54
C LEU A 197 6.98 9.75 17.92
N GLY A 198 7.26 8.75 18.78
CA GLY A 198 6.77 8.71 20.15
C GLY A 198 7.29 9.88 20.99
N THR A 199 8.55 10.32 20.78
CA THR A 199 9.14 11.45 21.49
C THR A 199 8.57 12.80 21.03
N GLN A 200 8.23 12.95 19.75
CA GLN A 200 7.60 14.19 19.25
C GLN A 200 6.16 14.37 19.72
N LEU A 201 5.43 13.29 19.97
CA LEU A 201 4.04 13.33 20.45
C LEU A 201 3.93 13.68 21.94
N THR A 202 4.95 13.41 22.73
CA THR A 202 5.01 13.75 24.17
C THR A 202 5.47 15.19 24.44
N LEU A 203 6.05 15.89 23.45
CA LEU A 203 6.51 17.27 23.60
C LEU A 203 5.49 18.31 23.13
N GLY A 204 4.32 17.90 22.65
CA GLY A 204 3.23 18.76 22.14
C GLY A 204 1.94 18.71 22.98
N ALA A 205 2.00 18.17 24.20
CA ALA A 205 0.86 18.12 25.13
C ALA A 205 0.98 19.19 26.22
#